data_bb1a60aada39ed3c677b9f835673a36c
#
_entry.id   bb1a60aada39ed3c677b9f835673a36c
#
_cell.length_a   1.000
_cell.length_b   1.000
_cell.length_c   1.000
_cell.angle_alpha   90.00
_cell.angle_beta   90.00
_cell.angle_gamma   90.00
#
_symmetry.space_group_name_H-M   'P 1'
#
loop_
_entity.id
_entity.type
_entity.pdbx_description
1 polymer ?
#
loop_
_entity_poly.entity_id
_entity_poly.type
_entity_poly.pdbx_seq_one_letter_code
_entity_poly.pdbx_strand_id
1 'polypeptide(L)'
;MGKGIAWQAMHNNPVSNAFIVHDLKVISETAERLGKKADADRYRRQLEATTKAYIEKFVSKKGIVAKDYQSAYIMALKFVLPEGELRELVKKNFAANIRKNGLQTGFFATEHLLPLLVEAGETELAYDILLQEGCPGWMYQIKCGATTTWERWDALKPDGTVNEEKMAGSGDNMV
;
A
#
# COMPACT_ATOMS: atom_id res chain seq x y z
N MET A 1 -0.48 32.32 4.97
CA MET A 1 0.78 31.59 4.68
C MET A 1 0.44 30.32 3.92
N GLY A 2 0.90 30.19 2.67
CA GLY A 2 0.70 28.98 1.85
C GLY A 2 1.41 27.79 2.49
N LYS A 3 0.68 26.68 2.66
CA LYS A 3 1.29 25.44 3.14
C LYS A 3 2.26 24.94 2.08
N GLY A 4 3.50 24.63 2.46
CA GLY A 4 4.57 24.25 1.52
C GLY A 4 4.23 22.98 0.71
N ILE A 5 4.93 22.78 -0.41
CA ILE A 5 4.72 21.65 -1.34
C ILE A 5 4.83 20.30 -0.61
N ALA A 6 5.78 20.16 0.31
CA ALA A 6 5.94 18.93 1.12
C ALA A 6 4.72 18.64 1.98
N TRP A 7 4.11 19.68 2.60
CA TRP A 7 2.89 19.52 3.40
C TRP A 7 1.69 19.09 2.51
N GLN A 8 1.56 19.67 1.32
CA GLN A 8 0.50 19.30 0.37
C GLN A 8 0.68 17.87 -0.14
N ALA A 9 1.92 17.45 -0.43
CA ALA A 9 2.23 16.10 -0.84
C ALA A 9 1.86 15.07 0.24
N MET A 10 2.23 15.31 1.50
CA MET A 10 1.87 14.44 2.63
C MET A 10 0.35 14.34 2.81
N HIS A 11 -0.38 15.46 2.77
CA HIS A 11 -1.84 15.48 2.97
C HIS A 11 -2.62 14.84 1.82
N ASN A 12 -2.02 14.72 0.64
CA ASN A 12 -2.63 14.09 -0.52
C ASN A 12 -2.12 12.67 -0.79
N ASN A 13 -1.23 12.13 0.05
CA ASN A 13 -0.71 10.78 -0.11
C ASN A 13 -1.65 9.76 0.53
N PRO A 14 -2.30 8.86 -0.25
CA PRO A 14 -3.22 7.86 0.27
C PRO A 14 -2.54 6.84 1.19
N VAL A 15 -1.28 6.49 0.95
CA VAL A 15 -0.52 5.55 1.78
C VAL A 15 -0.28 6.13 3.17
N SER A 16 0.27 7.34 3.26
CA SER A 16 0.51 8.00 4.55
C SER A 16 -0.78 8.23 5.35
N ASN A 17 -1.87 8.57 4.66
CA ASN A 17 -3.17 8.77 5.33
C ASN A 17 -3.77 7.45 5.85
N ALA A 18 -3.51 6.32 5.19
CA ALA A 18 -3.93 5.00 5.69
C ALA A 18 -3.19 4.63 6.98
N PHE A 19 -1.89 4.97 7.09
CA PHE A 19 -1.16 4.81 8.35
C PHE A 19 -1.70 5.66 9.49
N ILE A 20 -2.18 6.89 9.23
CA ILE A 20 -2.84 7.69 10.26
C ILE A 20 -4.09 6.96 10.81
N VAL A 21 -4.87 6.31 9.95
CA VAL A 21 -6.02 5.50 10.39
C VAL A 21 -5.55 4.32 11.23
N HIS A 22 -4.51 3.62 10.80
CA HIS A 22 -3.91 2.52 11.56
C HIS A 22 -3.43 2.97 12.95
N ASP A 23 -2.66 4.05 13.01
CA ASP A 23 -2.09 4.55 14.26
C ASP A 23 -3.18 4.99 15.24
N LEU A 24 -4.23 5.65 14.76
CA LEU A 24 -5.40 6.02 15.58
C LEU A 24 -6.11 4.79 16.15
N LYS A 25 -6.21 3.70 15.37
CA LYS A 25 -6.75 2.43 15.84
C LYS A 25 -5.88 1.85 16.95
N VAL A 26 -4.57 1.72 16.72
CA VAL A 26 -3.62 1.16 17.69
C VAL A 26 -3.62 1.97 18.98
N ILE A 27 -3.59 3.31 18.90
CA ILE A 27 -3.60 4.18 20.07
C ILE A 27 -4.94 4.07 20.85
N SER A 28 -6.08 4.02 20.15
CA SER A 28 -7.38 3.90 20.83
C SER A 28 -7.51 2.57 21.57
N GLU A 29 -7.12 1.46 20.95
CA GLU A 29 -7.12 0.13 21.56
C GLU A 29 -6.14 0.04 22.74
N THR A 30 -4.96 0.64 22.60
CA THR A 30 -3.94 0.69 23.67
C THR A 30 -4.45 1.49 24.86
N ALA A 31 -5.04 2.66 24.63
CA ALA A 31 -5.63 3.47 25.69
C ALA A 31 -6.74 2.72 26.44
N GLU A 32 -7.58 1.97 25.72
CA GLU A 32 -8.61 1.14 26.32
C GLU A 32 -8.03 0.05 27.22
N ARG A 33 -7.04 -0.70 26.73
CA ARG A 33 -6.35 -1.75 27.52
C ARG A 33 -5.65 -1.22 28.77
N LEU A 34 -5.17 0.04 28.71
CA LEU A 34 -4.55 0.72 29.86
C LEU A 34 -5.58 1.40 30.80
N GLY A 35 -6.87 1.22 30.57
CA GLY A 35 -7.93 1.83 31.37
C GLY A 35 -8.08 3.35 31.21
N LYS A 36 -7.43 3.96 30.21
CA LYS A 36 -7.47 5.40 29.91
C LYS A 36 -8.69 5.75 29.06
N LYS A 37 -9.89 5.60 29.64
CA LYS A 37 -11.17 5.71 28.91
C LYS A 37 -11.33 7.03 28.14
N ALA A 38 -10.98 8.17 28.72
CA ALA A 38 -11.12 9.48 28.07
C ALA A 38 -10.24 9.58 26.80
N ASP A 39 -9.02 9.02 26.85
CA ASP A 39 -8.13 8.97 25.70
C ASP A 39 -8.65 7.98 24.64
N ALA A 40 -9.09 6.79 25.06
CA ALA A 40 -9.68 5.80 24.17
C ALA A 40 -10.86 6.37 23.38
N ASP A 41 -11.78 7.04 24.04
CA ASP A 41 -12.95 7.68 23.42
C ASP A 41 -12.55 8.84 22.49
N ARG A 42 -11.54 9.61 22.88
CA ARG A 42 -11.02 10.70 22.03
C ARG A 42 -10.43 10.15 20.73
N TYR A 43 -9.55 9.15 20.82
CA TYR A 43 -8.92 8.58 19.64
C TYR A 43 -9.89 7.75 18.78
N ARG A 44 -10.88 7.12 19.36
CA ARG A 44 -11.96 6.43 18.62
C ARG A 44 -12.75 7.40 17.75
N ARG A 45 -13.16 8.56 18.29
CA ARG A 45 -13.81 9.59 17.49
C ARG A 45 -12.94 10.13 16.37
N GLN A 46 -11.64 10.30 16.61
CA GLN A 46 -10.70 10.71 15.57
C GLN A 46 -10.54 9.64 14.51
N LEU A 47 -10.45 8.36 14.89
CA LEU A 47 -10.39 7.21 13.99
C LEU A 47 -11.60 7.19 13.05
N GLU A 48 -12.81 7.28 13.59
CA GLU A 48 -14.06 7.31 12.81
C GLU A 48 -14.08 8.47 11.81
N ALA A 49 -13.75 9.67 12.26
CA ALA A 49 -13.71 10.85 11.40
C ALA A 49 -12.65 10.74 10.30
N THR A 50 -11.45 10.23 10.64
CA THR A 50 -10.35 10.10 9.70
C THR A 50 -10.63 8.99 8.69
N THR A 51 -11.19 7.86 9.12
CA THR A 51 -11.62 6.76 8.22
C THR A 51 -12.64 7.25 7.20
N LYS A 52 -13.67 7.98 7.67
CA LYS A 52 -14.67 8.56 6.78
C LYS A 52 -14.06 9.52 5.77
N ALA A 53 -13.22 10.45 6.24
CA ALA A 53 -12.54 11.43 5.38
C ALA A 53 -11.61 10.75 4.35
N TYR A 54 -10.93 9.66 4.74
CA TYR A 54 -10.12 8.86 3.81
C TYR A 54 -10.98 8.28 2.68
N ILE A 55 -12.07 7.60 3.06
CA ILE A 55 -12.97 6.96 2.09
C ILE A 55 -13.54 8.01 1.13
N GLU A 56 -14.05 9.12 1.64
CA GLU A 56 -14.61 10.21 0.82
C GLU A 56 -13.58 10.80 -0.15
N LYS A 57 -12.33 10.90 0.26
CA LYS A 57 -11.27 11.53 -0.53
C LYS A 57 -10.62 10.60 -1.54
N PHE A 58 -10.36 9.35 -1.18
CA PHE A 58 -9.50 8.46 -1.94
C PHE A 58 -10.22 7.27 -2.58
N VAL A 59 -11.45 6.94 -2.17
CA VAL A 59 -12.18 5.78 -2.67
C VAL A 59 -13.42 6.23 -3.44
N SER A 60 -13.47 5.90 -4.72
CA SER A 60 -14.66 6.20 -5.53
C SER A 60 -15.81 5.25 -5.21
N LYS A 61 -17.05 5.63 -5.54
CA LYS A 61 -18.24 4.76 -5.43
C LYS A 61 -18.12 3.46 -6.23
N LYS A 62 -17.23 3.39 -7.22
CA LYS A 62 -16.94 2.19 -8.01
C LYS A 62 -15.81 1.34 -7.41
N GLY A 63 -15.31 1.67 -6.22
CA GLY A 63 -14.22 0.96 -5.57
C GLY A 63 -12.83 1.20 -6.18
N ILE A 64 -12.66 2.27 -6.97
CA ILE A 64 -11.33 2.68 -7.45
C ILE A 64 -10.65 3.53 -6.38
N VAL A 65 -9.43 3.16 -5.98
CA VAL A 65 -8.66 3.86 -4.95
C VAL A 65 -7.58 4.74 -5.59
N ALA A 66 -7.56 6.03 -5.21
CA ALA A 66 -6.51 6.99 -5.56
C ALA A 66 -6.08 6.94 -7.03
N LYS A 67 -7.04 7.01 -7.96
CA LYS A 67 -6.82 6.95 -9.42
C LYS A 67 -6.14 5.66 -9.88
N ASP A 68 -6.52 4.53 -9.30
CA ASP A 68 -6.02 3.19 -9.64
C ASP A 68 -4.58 2.92 -9.18
N TYR A 69 -4.13 3.54 -8.08
CA TYR A 69 -2.79 3.38 -7.54
C TYR A 69 -2.69 2.11 -6.66
N GLN A 70 -1.81 1.17 -7.06
CA GLN A 70 -1.72 -0.17 -6.48
C GLN A 70 -1.47 -0.18 -4.97
N SER A 71 -0.46 0.56 -4.49
CA SER A 71 -0.18 0.64 -3.05
C SER A 71 -1.33 1.25 -2.24
N ALA A 72 -2.12 2.14 -2.85
CA ALA A 72 -3.28 2.71 -2.17
C ALA A 72 -4.41 1.71 -1.99
N TYR A 73 -4.65 0.80 -2.95
CA TYR A 73 -5.59 -0.32 -2.77
C TYR A 73 -5.20 -1.17 -1.56
N ILE A 74 -3.93 -1.55 -1.50
CA ILE A 74 -3.39 -2.42 -0.45
C ILE A 74 -3.55 -1.76 0.92
N MET A 75 -3.15 -0.49 1.05
CA MET A 75 -3.24 0.23 2.32
C MET A 75 -4.70 0.49 2.73
N ALA A 76 -5.58 0.79 1.78
CA ALA A 76 -7.01 0.97 2.04
C ALA A 76 -7.66 -0.33 2.54
N LEU A 77 -7.37 -1.46 1.89
CA LEU A 77 -7.86 -2.78 2.30
C LEU A 77 -7.30 -3.20 3.66
N LYS A 78 -6.02 -2.94 3.91
CA LYS A 78 -5.36 -3.37 5.14
C LYS A 78 -5.79 -2.58 6.37
N PHE A 79 -5.92 -1.26 6.26
CA PHE A 79 -6.01 -0.38 7.42
C PHE A 79 -7.29 0.43 7.52
N VAL A 80 -8.02 0.62 6.41
CA VAL A 80 -9.08 1.65 6.37
C VAL A 80 -10.47 1.06 6.17
N LEU A 81 -10.64 0.20 5.18
CA LEU A 81 -11.95 -0.25 4.75
C LEU A 81 -12.54 -1.30 5.71
N PRO A 82 -13.71 -1.02 6.31
CA PRO A 82 -14.45 -2.06 7.05
C PRO A 82 -15.02 -3.11 6.08
N GLU A 83 -15.45 -4.24 6.63
CA GLU A 83 -16.19 -5.25 5.85
C GLU A 83 -17.46 -4.65 5.25
N GLY A 84 -17.82 -5.09 4.03
CA GLY A 84 -19.00 -4.63 3.32
C GLY A 84 -18.80 -4.48 1.81
N GLU A 85 -19.85 -4.06 1.12
CA GLU A 85 -19.89 -4.00 -0.35
C GLU A 85 -18.76 -3.17 -0.97
N LEU A 86 -18.42 -2.04 -0.37
CA LEU A 86 -17.35 -1.18 -0.89
C LEU A 86 -15.99 -1.89 -0.82
N ARG A 87 -15.71 -2.63 0.27
CA ARG A 87 -14.49 -3.41 0.41
C ARG A 87 -14.40 -4.49 -0.68
N GLU A 88 -15.49 -5.19 -0.97
CA GLU A 88 -15.54 -6.20 -2.01
C GLU A 88 -15.32 -5.61 -3.42
N LEU A 89 -15.88 -4.44 -3.71
CA LEU A 89 -15.59 -3.71 -4.94
C LEU A 89 -14.11 -3.33 -5.05
N VAL A 90 -13.52 -2.89 -3.94
CA VAL A 90 -12.10 -2.52 -3.89
C VAL A 90 -11.21 -3.74 -4.08
N LYS A 91 -11.51 -4.90 -3.46
CA LYS A 91 -10.81 -6.18 -3.68
C LYS A 91 -10.82 -6.58 -5.15
N LYS A 92 -11.99 -6.51 -5.80
CA LYS A 92 -12.14 -6.83 -7.22
C LYS A 92 -11.28 -5.92 -8.12
N ASN A 93 -11.30 -4.62 -7.86
CA ASN A 93 -10.51 -3.66 -8.63
C ASN A 93 -9.02 -3.81 -8.36
N PHE A 94 -8.63 -4.11 -7.12
CA PHE A 94 -7.26 -4.42 -6.75
C PHE A 94 -6.72 -5.62 -7.54
N ALA A 95 -7.43 -6.74 -7.56
CA ALA A 95 -7.04 -7.91 -8.35
C ALA A 95 -6.96 -7.59 -9.85
N ALA A 96 -7.91 -6.82 -10.39
CA ALA A 96 -7.90 -6.39 -11.78
C ALA A 96 -6.69 -5.48 -12.10
N ASN A 97 -6.33 -4.59 -11.16
CA ASN A 97 -5.13 -3.75 -11.31
C ASN A 97 -3.86 -4.60 -11.37
N ILE A 98 -3.73 -5.60 -10.48
CA ILE A 98 -2.59 -6.52 -10.46
C ILE A 98 -2.48 -7.32 -11.78
N ARG A 99 -3.60 -7.89 -12.26
CA ARG A 99 -3.62 -8.64 -13.53
C ARG A 99 -3.17 -7.79 -14.72
N LYS A 100 -3.57 -6.52 -14.71
CA LYS A 100 -3.25 -5.59 -15.80
C LYS A 100 -1.82 -5.07 -15.77
N ASN A 101 -1.35 -4.72 -14.60
CA ASN A 101 -0.15 -3.91 -14.43
C ASN A 101 1.04 -4.70 -13.82
N GLY A 102 0.81 -5.93 -13.34
CA GLY A 102 1.81 -6.70 -12.60
C GLY A 102 2.18 -6.04 -11.26
N LEU A 103 3.39 -6.31 -10.80
CA LEU A 103 3.91 -5.83 -9.53
C LEU A 103 4.40 -4.38 -9.62
N GLN A 104 3.76 -3.48 -8.87
CA GLN A 104 4.10 -2.04 -8.83
C GLN A 104 4.11 -1.49 -7.41
N THR A 105 4.25 -2.34 -6.40
CA THR A 105 4.23 -1.92 -5.01
C THR A 105 5.57 -1.33 -4.58
N GLY A 106 5.51 -0.33 -3.69
CA GLY A 106 6.66 0.07 -2.88
C GLY A 106 6.66 -0.64 -1.52
N PHE A 107 7.67 -0.40 -0.68
CA PHE A 107 7.93 -1.11 0.58
C PHE A 107 6.73 -1.33 1.48
N PHE A 108 6.01 -0.24 1.79
CA PHE A 108 4.91 -0.29 2.76
C PHE A 108 3.74 -1.17 2.33
N ALA A 109 3.62 -1.44 1.04
CA ALA A 109 2.50 -2.20 0.49
C ALA A 109 2.87 -3.65 0.17
N THR A 110 4.14 -3.92 -0.12
CA THR A 110 4.60 -5.20 -0.63
C THR A 110 4.31 -6.37 0.30
N GLU A 111 4.52 -6.22 1.61
CA GLU A 111 4.25 -7.30 2.59
C GLU A 111 2.78 -7.71 2.66
N HIS A 112 1.87 -6.83 2.28
CA HIS A 112 0.44 -7.06 2.33
C HIS A 112 -0.16 -7.52 1.00
N LEU A 113 0.60 -7.44 -0.10
CA LEU A 113 0.13 -7.74 -1.46
C LEU A 113 -0.42 -9.16 -1.57
N LEU A 114 0.42 -10.15 -1.31
CA LEU A 114 0.05 -11.56 -1.49
C LEU A 114 -1.05 -12.01 -0.51
N PRO A 115 -0.98 -11.68 0.81
CA PRO A 115 -2.05 -11.98 1.73
C PRO A 115 -3.41 -11.38 1.33
N LEU A 116 -3.43 -10.15 0.81
CA LEU A 116 -4.67 -9.51 0.38
C LEU A 116 -5.22 -10.08 -0.93
N LEU A 117 -4.38 -10.57 -1.84
CA LEU A 117 -4.83 -11.33 -3.01
C LEU A 117 -5.51 -12.63 -2.59
N VAL A 118 -4.91 -13.36 -1.64
CA VAL A 118 -5.53 -14.58 -1.08
C VAL A 118 -6.86 -14.26 -0.39
N GLU A 119 -6.93 -13.19 0.40
CA GLU A 119 -8.17 -12.72 1.04
C GLU A 119 -9.25 -12.34 0.00
N ALA A 120 -8.83 -11.83 -1.15
CA ALA A 120 -9.73 -11.51 -2.26
C ALA A 120 -10.17 -12.75 -3.08
N GLY A 121 -9.75 -13.98 -2.69
CA GLY A 121 -10.03 -15.21 -3.43
C GLY A 121 -9.15 -15.44 -4.65
N GLU A 122 -8.04 -14.69 -4.77
CA GLU A 122 -7.15 -14.64 -5.93
C GLU A 122 -5.82 -15.36 -5.67
N THR A 123 -5.90 -16.58 -5.12
CA THR A 123 -4.72 -17.36 -4.71
C THR A 123 -3.80 -17.66 -5.89
N GLU A 124 -4.34 -18.07 -7.04
CA GLU A 124 -3.55 -18.34 -8.26
C GLU A 124 -2.80 -17.08 -8.70
N LEU A 125 -3.46 -15.92 -8.73
CA LEU A 125 -2.82 -14.65 -9.07
C LEU A 125 -1.70 -14.29 -8.09
N ALA A 126 -1.86 -14.60 -6.79
CA ALA A 126 -0.81 -14.38 -5.80
C ALA A 126 0.44 -15.22 -6.12
N TYR A 127 0.27 -16.49 -6.50
CA TYR A 127 1.37 -17.34 -6.93
C TYR A 127 1.98 -16.90 -8.27
N ASP A 128 1.17 -16.49 -9.23
CA ASP A 128 1.64 -15.97 -10.52
C ASP A 128 2.58 -14.78 -10.32
N ILE A 129 2.17 -13.83 -9.46
CA ILE A 129 3.01 -12.65 -9.13
C ILE A 129 4.27 -13.05 -8.36
N LEU A 130 4.19 -13.97 -7.40
CA LEU A 130 5.33 -14.43 -6.62
C LEU A 130 6.38 -15.14 -7.50
N LEU A 131 5.93 -15.99 -8.40
CA LEU A 131 6.77 -16.90 -9.18
C LEU A 131 7.15 -16.35 -10.56
N GLN A 132 6.64 -15.16 -10.95
CA GLN A 132 7.02 -14.56 -12.23
C GLN A 132 8.52 -14.29 -12.29
N GLU A 133 9.15 -14.70 -13.40
CA GLU A 133 10.59 -14.60 -13.59
C GLU A 133 11.02 -13.29 -14.28
N GLY A 134 10.07 -12.55 -14.82
CA GLY A 134 10.29 -11.26 -15.48
C GLY A 134 10.41 -10.08 -14.51
N CYS A 135 11.04 -9.00 -14.96
CA CYS A 135 11.05 -7.72 -14.23
C CYS A 135 9.70 -7.00 -14.41
N PRO A 136 9.13 -6.47 -13.31
CA PRO A 136 9.58 -6.53 -11.92
C PRO A 136 9.10 -7.82 -11.21
N GLY A 137 9.89 -8.38 -10.29
CA GLY A 137 9.48 -9.59 -9.56
C GLY A 137 10.52 -10.12 -8.58
N TRP A 138 10.09 -10.94 -7.62
CA TRP A 138 10.99 -11.59 -6.66
C TRP A 138 11.94 -12.57 -7.36
N MET A 139 11.41 -13.42 -8.24
CA MET A 139 12.25 -14.40 -8.97
C MET A 139 13.19 -13.71 -9.94
N TYR A 140 12.83 -12.54 -10.47
CA TYR A 140 13.72 -11.71 -11.26
C TYR A 140 14.97 -11.28 -10.48
N GLN A 141 14.79 -10.77 -9.26
CA GLN A 141 15.91 -10.38 -8.39
C GLN A 141 16.84 -11.57 -8.13
N ILE A 142 16.26 -12.74 -7.78
CA ILE A 142 17.03 -13.96 -7.55
C ILE A 142 17.83 -14.37 -8.80
N LYS A 143 17.24 -14.32 -9.98
CA LYS A 143 17.91 -14.61 -11.24
C LYS A 143 19.06 -13.65 -11.56
N CYS A 144 18.93 -12.40 -11.13
CA CYS A 144 20.01 -11.41 -11.25
C CYS A 144 21.10 -11.57 -10.17
N GLY A 145 21.02 -12.59 -9.31
CA GLY A 145 22.02 -12.88 -8.28
C GLY A 145 21.85 -12.06 -7.00
N ALA A 146 20.65 -11.51 -6.75
CA ALA A 146 20.38 -10.77 -5.52
C ALA A 146 20.58 -11.66 -4.28
N THR A 147 21.32 -11.15 -3.31
CA THR A 147 21.51 -11.77 -1.98
C THR A 147 20.64 -11.10 -0.91
N THR A 148 20.02 -10.00 -1.24
CA THR A 148 19.09 -9.22 -0.41
C THR A 148 17.89 -8.78 -1.25
N THR A 149 16.82 -8.34 -0.60
CA THR A 149 15.71 -7.67 -1.29
C THR A 149 16.15 -6.28 -1.72
N TRP A 150 16.01 -5.96 -3.00
CA TRP A 150 16.33 -4.65 -3.52
C TRP A 150 15.30 -3.59 -3.10
N GLU A 151 15.74 -2.35 -2.97
CA GLU A 151 14.84 -1.23 -2.72
C GLU A 151 13.85 -1.00 -3.86
N ARG A 152 14.27 -1.29 -5.08
CA ARG A 152 13.44 -1.20 -6.29
C ARG A 152 13.40 -2.54 -7.01
N TRP A 153 12.21 -2.88 -7.50
CA TRP A 153 11.99 -4.10 -8.27
C TRP A 153 12.84 -4.19 -9.54
N ASP A 154 13.15 -3.04 -10.15
CA ASP A 154 13.87 -2.87 -11.40
C ASP A 154 15.25 -2.21 -11.20
N ALA A 155 15.90 -2.45 -10.07
CA ALA A 155 17.21 -1.87 -9.76
C ALA A 155 18.26 -2.24 -10.81
N LEU A 156 18.24 -3.48 -11.29
CA LEU A 156 18.96 -3.90 -12.50
C LEU A 156 17.98 -4.04 -13.68
N LYS A 157 18.42 -3.65 -14.86
CA LYS A 157 17.72 -3.92 -16.12
C LYS A 157 17.96 -5.36 -16.56
N PRO A 158 17.15 -5.91 -17.48
CA PRO A 158 17.35 -7.26 -18.00
C PRO A 158 18.72 -7.52 -18.65
N ASP A 159 19.42 -6.47 -19.09
CA ASP A 159 20.76 -6.53 -19.64
C ASP A 159 21.87 -6.51 -18.56
N GLY A 160 21.49 -6.50 -17.27
CA GLY A 160 22.40 -6.47 -16.12
C GLY A 160 22.93 -5.08 -15.76
N THR A 161 22.54 -4.03 -16.47
CA THR A 161 22.93 -2.66 -16.13
C THR A 161 22.07 -2.06 -15.05
N VAL A 162 22.63 -1.15 -14.26
CA VAL A 162 21.90 -0.42 -13.22
C VAL A 162 20.84 0.50 -13.86
N ASN A 163 19.65 0.50 -13.30
CA ASN A 163 18.56 1.36 -13.77
C ASN A 163 18.65 2.77 -13.18
N GLU A 164 19.36 3.65 -13.84
CA GLU A 164 19.57 5.04 -13.41
C GLU A 164 18.38 5.96 -13.67
N GLU A 165 17.45 5.60 -14.54
CA GLU A 165 16.43 6.50 -15.10
C GLU A 165 15.41 7.07 -14.09
N LYS A 166 15.36 6.55 -12.86
CA LYS A 166 14.41 7.00 -11.83
C LYS A 166 15.05 7.30 -10.50
N MET A 167 16.35 7.48 -10.46
CA MET A 167 17.11 7.79 -9.24
C MET A 167 17.05 9.27 -8.89
N ALA A 168 15.89 9.89 -8.91
CA ALA A 168 15.74 11.23 -8.39
C ALA A 168 15.71 11.17 -6.85
N GLY A 169 16.87 11.22 -6.21
CA GLY A 169 16.96 11.67 -4.84
C GLY A 169 17.65 10.81 -3.79
N SER A 170 17.95 9.54 -4.02
CA SER A 170 18.82 8.78 -3.12
C SER A 170 19.69 7.81 -3.91
N GLY A 171 21.00 7.84 -3.66
CA GLY A 171 21.97 6.95 -4.29
C GLY A 171 21.91 5.51 -3.79
N ASP A 172 20.78 5.07 -3.29
CA ASP A 172 20.60 3.82 -2.58
C ASP A 172 19.93 2.78 -3.46
N ASN A 173 20.59 2.43 -4.56
CA ASN A 173 20.38 1.12 -5.13
C ASN A 173 21.22 0.13 -4.32
N MET A 174 20.64 -0.40 -3.27
CA MET A 174 21.23 -1.60 -2.68
C MET A 174 20.97 -2.75 -3.64
N VAL A 175 21.96 -3.07 -4.45
CA VAL A 175 22.08 -4.27 -5.25
C VAL A 175 22.85 -5.29 -4.42
#